data_c3d4e36eb7f4539c27e0e408a0583ec9
#
_entry.id   c3d4e36eb7f4539c27e0e408a0583ec9
#
_cell.length_a   1.000
_cell.length_b   1.000
_cell.length_c   1.000
_cell.angle_alpha   90.00
_cell.angle_beta   90.00
_cell.angle_gamma   90.00
#
_symmetry.space_group_name_H-M   'P 1'
#
loop_
_entity.id
_entity.type
_entity.pdbx_description
1 polymer ?
#
loop_
_entity_poly.entity_id
_entity_poly.type
_entity_poly.pdbx_seq_one_letter_code
_entity_poly.pdbx_strand_id
1 'polypeptide(L)'
;MNPAFAESSPDEHGQETEVFAAENPPQTRQQLKQFLQVHLNLHIPDAHLCPGHSSPMDYLWYSWSTDWPSLRPAGQISGDCVVWANRGGGKTQIAAAAALLEGLFKENCRSRIIAGSLDQAGRMYEYLTEFIETGFADQIEGRILKDKCVFKNGTQVRLLAQSQRAVRGHHVQKLRCDEVELFVPEIFNAAKFCIKSRGTLRGSMECLSTMHRPWGLMQKVISDAQTAQIPIFKWCLWEVIQRCGSDRSCSRCPLDRDCQGKARRADGFLQIDDCIAQMRRSSRAGFETEMLCLKPNLENAVFADFDPAVHVRPVQDAPTLPLYRAIDFGYVHPFVCLWIQVDGEGQIRVIDEYVQSRRTLAAHAEEIKKKTSGGESRVAATYCDPAGGQRNGESGRSSIELLREAGIRAYSSRSDISGGLEKIRRALRAGDGSSRLVISPRCVHLIEAMQCYHYPAAVSGERAEQPVKDGVYDHPIDALRYFFLNYYKQSAKVRQVRS
;
A
#
# COMPACT_ATOMS: atom_id res chain seq x y z
N MET A 1 -30.67 21.13 -42.07
CA MET A 1 -29.57 21.88 -42.73
C MET A 1 -28.27 21.38 -42.11
N ASN A 2 -27.50 20.70 -42.89
CA ASN A 2 -26.27 19.99 -42.53
C ASN A 2 -25.08 20.97 -42.54
N PRO A 3 -24.21 21.04 -41.59
CA PRO A 3 -22.91 21.68 -41.78
C PRO A 3 -21.84 20.65 -42.11
N ALA A 4 -21.14 20.98 -43.17
CA ALA A 4 -20.10 20.34 -43.89
C ALA A 4 -18.97 19.75 -43.03
N PHE A 5 -18.50 18.59 -43.45
CA PHE A 5 -17.18 18.03 -43.12
C PHE A 5 -16.08 18.94 -43.64
N ALA A 6 -15.23 19.44 -42.78
CA ALA A 6 -13.99 20.09 -43.15
C ALA A 6 -12.95 19.00 -43.44
N GLU A 7 -12.49 18.92 -44.65
CA GLU A 7 -11.34 18.15 -45.10
C GLU A 7 -10.08 18.69 -44.40
N SER A 8 -9.42 17.86 -43.62
CA SER A 8 -8.09 18.17 -43.07
C SER A 8 -7.02 17.90 -44.14
N SER A 9 -6.22 18.91 -44.43
CA SER A 9 -5.01 18.83 -45.26
C SER A 9 -3.98 17.88 -44.67
N PRO A 10 -3.20 17.13 -45.51
CA PRO A 10 -2.20 16.19 -45.02
C PRO A 10 -0.98 16.92 -44.47
N ASP A 11 -0.54 16.53 -43.27
CA ASP A 11 0.73 16.95 -42.69
C ASP A 11 1.92 16.35 -43.48
N GLU A 12 2.99 17.14 -43.65
CA GLU A 12 4.16 16.90 -44.49
C GLU A 12 5.12 15.78 -44.04
N HIS A 13 4.64 14.73 -43.37
CA HIS A 13 5.40 13.51 -43.15
C HIS A 13 4.54 12.33 -43.55
N GLY A 14 4.68 11.89 -44.80
CA GLY A 14 3.95 10.78 -45.41
C GLY A 14 4.20 9.41 -44.75
N GLN A 15 3.67 9.21 -43.56
CA GLN A 15 3.32 7.90 -43.04
C GLN A 15 1.80 7.74 -43.21
N GLU A 16 1.37 6.92 -44.16
CA GLU A 16 0.03 6.41 -44.24
C GLU A 16 -0.30 5.79 -42.87
N THR A 17 -1.14 6.46 -42.11
CA THR A 17 -1.72 5.90 -40.89
C THR A 17 -2.66 4.80 -41.34
N GLU A 18 -2.19 3.54 -41.38
CA GLU A 18 -3.09 2.39 -41.50
C GLU A 18 -4.16 2.55 -40.40
N VAL A 19 -5.38 2.80 -40.84
CA VAL A 19 -6.56 2.83 -39.95
C VAL A 19 -6.68 1.43 -39.35
N PHE A 20 -6.30 1.30 -38.08
CA PHE A 20 -6.31 0.01 -37.41
C PHE A 20 -7.76 -0.49 -37.31
N ALA A 21 -8.08 -1.58 -38.01
CA ALA A 21 -9.42 -2.12 -38.04
C ALA A 21 -9.85 -2.62 -36.64
N ALA A 22 -11.07 -2.28 -36.20
CA ALA A 22 -11.61 -2.70 -34.89
C ALA A 22 -11.68 -4.23 -34.71
N GLU A 23 -11.47 -4.99 -35.76
CA GLU A 23 -11.52 -6.47 -35.77
C GLU A 23 -10.21 -7.14 -35.34
N ASN A 24 -9.09 -6.43 -35.37
CA ASN A 24 -7.78 -7.00 -35.07
C ASN A 24 -7.27 -6.63 -33.67
N PRO A 25 -6.85 -7.61 -32.85
CA PRO A 25 -6.31 -7.31 -31.51
C PRO A 25 -4.97 -6.56 -31.64
N PRO A 26 -4.76 -5.46 -30.89
CA PRO A 26 -3.49 -4.73 -30.88
C PRO A 26 -2.31 -5.62 -30.50
N GLN A 27 -1.26 -5.68 -31.35
CA GLN A 27 -0.08 -6.49 -31.15
C GLN A 27 1.12 -5.68 -30.61
N THR A 28 1.03 -4.36 -30.65
CA THR A 28 2.05 -3.46 -30.10
C THR A 28 1.42 -2.39 -29.25
N ARG A 29 2.25 -1.80 -28.38
CA ARG A 29 1.83 -0.67 -27.53
C ARG A 29 1.33 0.52 -28.37
N GLN A 30 1.96 0.78 -29.50
CA GLN A 30 1.55 1.84 -30.40
C GLN A 30 0.19 1.55 -31.07
N GLN A 31 -0.02 0.33 -31.51
CA GLN A 31 -1.34 -0.09 -32.03
C GLN A 31 -2.44 0.03 -30.97
N LEU A 32 -2.13 -0.33 -29.72
CA LEU A 32 -3.08 -0.16 -28.62
C LEU A 32 -3.43 1.32 -28.39
N LYS A 33 -2.45 2.22 -28.42
CA LYS A 33 -2.68 3.67 -28.34
C LYS A 33 -3.56 4.17 -29.49
N GLN A 34 -3.24 3.77 -30.73
CA GLN A 34 -4.01 4.15 -31.90
C GLN A 34 -5.43 3.64 -31.82
N PHE A 35 -5.64 2.38 -31.40
CA PHE A 35 -6.98 1.80 -31.20
C PHE A 35 -7.81 2.64 -30.23
N LEU A 36 -7.26 2.98 -29.07
CA LEU A 36 -7.95 3.78 -28.04
C LEU A 36 -8.26 5.20 -28.54
N GLN A 37 -7.33 5.82 -29.25
CA GLN A 37 -7.50 7.16 -29.79
C GLN A 37 -8.57 7.18 -30.88
N VAL A 38 -8.54 6.24 -31.82
CA VAL A 38 -9.44 6.21 -32.97
C VAL A 38 -10.85 5.80 -32.56
N HIS A 39 -10.98 4.74 -31.78
CA HIS A 39 -12.29 4.15 -31.49
C HIS A 39 -12.96 4.70 -30.22
N LEU A 40 -12.19 5.24 -29.27
CA LEU A 40 -12.73 5.74 -28.00
C LEU A 40 -12.45 7.22 -27.78
N ASN A 41 -11.73 7.86 -28.69
CA ASN A 41 -11.19 9.22 -28.48
C ASN A 41 -10.45 9.36 -27.13
N LEU A 42 -9.77 8.29 -26.70
CA LEU A 42 -9.13 8.18 -25.41
C LEU A 42 -7.60 8.26 -25.56
N HIS A 43 -7.03 9.33 -25.04
CA HIS A 43 -5.58 9.48 -24.92
C HIS A 43 -5.11 8.96 -23.57
N ILE A 44 -4.23 7.95 -23.57
CA ILE A 44 -3.60 7.41 -22.35
C ILE A 44 -2.16 7.95 -22.28
N PRO A 45 -1.80 8.69 -21.22
CA PRO A 45 -0.45 9.21 -21.03
C PRO A 45 0.61 8.11 -20.94
N ASP A 46 1.79 8.38 -21.53
CA ASP A 46 2.89 7.41 -21.63
C ASP A 46 4.24 7.96 -21.17
N ALA A 47 4.24 9.17 -20.64
CA ALA A 47 5.46 9.82 -20.17
C ALA A 47 5.87 9.31 -18.77
N HIS A 48 7.17 9.00 -18.61
CA HIS A 48 7.78 8.69 -17.31
C HIS A 48 8.49 9.95 -16.80
N LEU A 49 7.92 10.63 -15.82
CA LEU A 49 8.39 11.95 -15.38
C LEU A 49 8.99 11.94 -13.97
N CYS A 50 8.53 11.02 -13.12
CA CYS A 50 9.03 10.87 -11.77
C CYS A 50 9.88 9.60 -11.62
N PRO A 51 10.99 9.64 -10.85
CA PRO A 51 11.77 8.44 -10.56
C PRO A 51 10.92 7.35 -9.88
N GLY A 52 11.01 6.13 -10.38
CA GLY A 52 10.27 4.99 -9.84
C GLY A 52 8.78 4.99 -10.11
N HIS A 53 8.27 5.90 -10.96
CA HIS A 53 6.90 5.89 -11.44
C HIS A 53 6.78 5.19 -12.78
N SER A 54 5.61 4.60 -13.00
CA SER A 54 5.15 4.05 -14.27
C SER A 54 4.29 5.09 -15.00
N SER A 55 4.05 4.90 -16.28
CA SER A 55 2.99 5.63 -16.98
C SER A 55 1.64 4.90 -16.85
N PRO A 56 0.50 5.59 -17.00
CA PRO A 56 -0.80 4.94 -17.13
C PRO A 56 -0.85 3.88 -18.24
N MET A 57 -0.13 4.12 -19.33
CA MET A 57 -0.03 3.19 -20.46
C MET A 57 0.71 1.90 -20.10
N ASP A 58 1.66 1.92 -19.14
CA ASP A 58 2.36 0.71 -18.67
C ASP A 58 1.37 -0.28 -18.05
N TYR A 59 0.46 0.22 -17.20
CA TYR A 59 -0.59 -0.61 -16.60
C TYR A 59 -1.51 -1.20 -17.66
N LEU A 60 -2.02 -0.37 -18.58
CA LEU A 60 -2.94 -0.85 -19.61
C LEU A 60 -2.28 -1.89 -20.52
N TRP A 61 -1.04 -1.64 -20.93
CA TRP A 61 -0.28 -2.59 -21.75
C TRP A 61 -0.05 -3.91 -21.00
N TYR A 62 0.29 -3.85 -19.71
CA TYR A 62 0.46 -5.05 -18.88
C TYR A 62 -0.85 -5.86 -18.79
N SER A 63 -1.96 -5.21 -18.44
CA SER A 63 -3.28 -5.84 -18.35
C SER A 63 -3.69 -6.49 -19.67
N TRP A 64 -3.41 -5.82 -20.79
CA TRP A 64 -3.70 -6.31 -22.13
C TRP A 64 -2.80 -7.48 -22.56
N SER A 65 -1.49 -7.31 -22.45
CA SER A 65 -0.48 -8.25 -23.01
C SER A 65 -0.39 -9.58 -22.25
N THR A 66 -0.83 -9.64 -21.00
CA THR A 66 -0.71 -10.82 -20.12
C THR A 66 -1.33 -12.09 -20.72
N ASP A 67 -2.42 -11.98 -21.46
CA ASP A 67 -3.14 -13.13 -22.03
C ASP A 67 -2.63 -13.55 -23.42
N TRP A 68 -1.75 -12.78 -23.99
CA TRP A 68 -1.17 -13.05 -25.31
C TRP A 68 0.22 -13.67 -25.17
N PRO A 69 0.41 -14.97 -25.46
CA PRO A 69 1.71 -15.62 -25.26
C PRO A 69 2.88 -14.94 -25.96
N SER A 70 2.62 -14.34 -27.15
CA SER A 70 3.62 -13.60 -27.93
C SER A 70 4.00 -12.23 -27.35
N LEU A 71 3.15 -11.64 -26.53
CA LEU A 71 3.33 -10.29 -25.97
C LEU A 71 3.74 -10.31 -24.49
N ARG A 72 3.48 -11.43 -23.82
CA ARG A 72 3.71 -11.55 -22.38
C ARG A 72 5.20 -11.59 -22.05
N PRO A 73 5.66 -10.84 -21.01
CA PRO A 73 7.03 -10.94 -20.52
C PRO A 73 7.42 -12.37 -20.12
N ALA A 74 8.64 -12.77 -20.42
CA ALA A 74 9.17 -14.07 -20.04
C ALA A 74 9.15 -14.24 -18.51
N GLY A 75 8.72 -15.42 -18.03
CA GLY A 75 8.64 -15.73 -16.59
C GLY A 75 7.42 -15.20 -15.86
N GLN A 76 6.53 -14.46 -16.50
CA GLN A 76 5.30 -13.99 -15.88
C GLN A 76 4.32 -15.13 -15.61
N ILE A 77 4.02 -15.40 -14.34
CA ILE A 77 3.17 -16.53 -13.88
C ILE A 77 1.69 -16.12 -13.80
N SER A 78 1.39 -14.93 -13.28
CA SER A 78 0.04 -14.40 -13.12
C SER A 78 -0.12 -13.07 -13.84
N GLY A 79 -1.37 -12.61 -13.97
CA GLY A 79 -1.69 -11.27 -14.44
C GLY A 79 -1.99 -10.29 -13.30
N ASP A 80 -1.67 -10.65 -12.06
CA ASP A 80 -1.91 -9.81 -10.91
C ASP A 80 -1.09 -8.53 -10.97
N CYS A 81 -1.68 -7.42 -10.57
CA CYS A 81 -0.97 -6.16 -10.43
C CYS A 81 -1.63 -5.21 -9.42
N VAL A 82 -0.87 -4.23 -8.98
CA VAL A 82 -1.33 -3.15 -8.12
C VAL A 82 -1.17 -1.82 -8.84
N VAL A 83 -2.20 -0.99 -8.81
CA VAL A 83 -2.19 0.36 -9.38
C VAL A 83 -2.33 1.37 -8.24
N TRP A 84 -1.28 2.11 -8.00
CA TRP A 84 -1.26 3.22 -7.06
C TRP A 84 -1.19 4.54 -7.84
N ALA A 85 -2.33 5.22 -7.96
CA ALA A 85 -2.41 6.44 -8.75
C ALA A 85 -3.05 7.60 -7.98
N ASN A 86 -2.76 8.82 -8.43
CA ASN A 86 -3.36 10.01 -7.86
C ASN A 86 -4.88 10.07 -8.09
N ARG A 87 -5.54 10.89 -7.30
CA ARG A 87 -6.95 11.22 -7.50
C ARG A 87 -7.13 11.93 -8.84
N GLY A 88 -8.12 11.48 -9.62
CA GLY A 88 -8.31 11.97 -10.99
C GLY A 88 -7.27 11.47 -11.99
N GLY A 89 -6.35 10.57 -11.59
CA GLY A 89 -5.29 10.04 -12.46
C GLY A 89 -5.74 9.00 -13.49
N GLY A 90 -7.05 8.85 -13.74
CA GLY A 90 -7.61 8.02 -14.82
C GLY A 90 -7.69 6.52 -14.53
N LYS A 91 -7.26 6.03 -13.35
CA LYS A 91 -7.18 4.58 -13.04
C LYS A 91 -8.46 3.80 -13.37
N THR A 92 -9.63 4.32 -12.95
CA THR A 92 -10.95 3.68 -13.16
C THR A 92 -11.33 3.62 -14.65
N GLN A 93 -11.08 4.72 -15.39
CA GLN A 93 -11.36 4.80 -16.83
C GLN A 93 -10.43 3.87 -17.64
N ILE A 94 -9.16 3.82 -17.29
CA ILE A 94 -8.18 2.94 -17.95
C ILE A 94 -8.52 1.46 -17.67
N ALA A 95 -8.96 1.13 -16.47
CA ALA A 95 -9.42 -0.22 -16.13
C ALA A 95 -10.71 -0.60 -16.88
N ALA A 96 -11.59 0.36 -17.12
CA ALA A 96 -12.76 0.16 -17.98
C ALA A 96 -12.37 -0.08 -19.45
N ALA A 97 -11.37 0.64 -19.97
CA ALA A 97 -10.81 0.39 -21.30
C ALA A 97 -10.18 -1.01 -21.40
N ALA A 98 -9.47 -1.46 -20.37
CA ALA A 98 -8.95 -2.82 -20.29
C ALA A 98 -10.08 -3.86 -20.31
N ALA A 99 -11.21 -3.61 -19.61
CA ALA A 99 -12.37 -4.49 -19.61
C ALA A 99 -13.08 -4.52 -20.99
N LEU A 100 -13.12 -3.39 -21.70
CA LEU A 100 -13.62 -3.35 -23.07
C LEU A 100 -12.76 -4.20 -24.02
N LEU A 101 -11.44 -4.01 -23.98
CA LEU A 101 -10.50 -4.79 -24.79
C LEU A 101 -10.64 -6.30 -24.55
N GLU A 102 -10.87 -6.70 -23.31
CA GLU A 102 -11.19 -8.10 -22.96
C GLU A 102 -12.50 -8.54 -23.59
N GLY A 103 -13.53 -7.69 -23.53
CA GLY A 103 -14.82 -7.94 -24.13
C GLY A 103 -14.76 -8.15 -25.64
N LEU A 104 -13.96 -7.34 -26.31
CA LEU A 104 -13.84 -7.39 -27.77
C LEU A 104 -13.02 -8.57 -28.29
N PHE A 105 -11.89 -8.86 -27.63
CA PHE A 105 -10.84 -9.71 -28.20
C PHE A 105 -10.58 -11.02 -27.44
N LYS A 106 -11.19 -11.24 -26.26
CA LYS A 106 -10.97 -12.46 -25.48
C LYS A 106 -12.26 -13.28 -25.41
N GLU A 107 -12.24 -14.49 -25.93
CA GLU A 107 -13.40 -15.35 -25.96
C GLU A 107 -13.72 -15.95 -24.58
N ASN A 108 -15.01 -15.96 -24.24
CA ASN A 108 -15.53 -16.60 -23.03
C ASN A 108 -14.86 -16.12 -21.72
N CYS A 109 -14.30 -14.92 -21.69
CA CYS A 109 -13.70 -14.33 -20.51
C CYS A 109 -14.76 -13.90 -19.50
N ARG A 110 -14.56 -14.24 -18.24
CA ARG A 110 -15.40 -13.76 -17.13
C ARG A 110 -14.64 -12.67 -16.38
N SER A 111 -15.02 -11.43 -16.62
CA SER A 111 -14.48 -10.26 -15.93
C SER A 111 -15.45 -9.78 -14.86
N ARG A 112 -14.94 -9.40 -13.69
CA ARG A 112 -15.75 -8.87 -12.59
C ARG A 112 -15.11 -7.59 -12.08
N ILE A 113 -15.99 -6.65 -11.73
CA ILE A 113 -15.64 -5.38 -11.11
C ILE A 113 -16.21 -5.37 -9.71
N ILE A 114 -15.38 -5.06 -8.71
CA ILE A 114 -15.78 -4.91 -7.33
C ILE A 114 -15.13 -3.63 -6.77
N ALA A 115 -15.84 -2.86 -5.95
CA ALA A 115 -15.32 -1.68 -5.30
C ALA A 115 -15.84 -1.56 -3.87
N GLY A 116 -15.41 -0.54 -3.13
CA GLY A 116 -15.81 -0.28 -1.75
C GLY A 116 -17.33 -0.16 -1.56
N SER A 117 -18.05 0.32 -2.59
CA SER A 117 -19.52 0.32 -2.66
C SER A 117 -19.98 -0.02 -4.07
N LEU A 118 -21.27 -0.36 -4.23
CA LEU A 118 -21.87 -0.58 -5.55
C LEU A 118 -21.83 0.68 -6.42
N ASP A 119 -22.03 1.85 -5.83
CA ASP A 119 -21.96 3.12 -6.56
C ASP A 119 -20.56 3.41 -7.10
N GLN A 120 -19.51 3.03 -6.37
CA GLN A 120 -18.13 3.16 -6.84
C GLN A 120 -17.81 2.14 -7.94
N ALA A 121 -18.24 0.89 -7.79
CA ALA A 121 -18.10 -0.12 -8.85
C ALA A 121 -18.88 0.29 -10.10
N GLY A 122 -20.01 0.97 -9.93
CA GLY A 122 -20.82 1.56 -10.98
C GLY A 122 -20.04 2.49 -11.90
N ARG A 123 -19.14 3.32 -11.37
CA ARG A 123 -18.35 4.27 -12.17
C ARG A 123 -17.46 3.59 -13.23
N MET A 124 -16.78 2.51 -12.88
CA MET A 124 -15.99 1.77 -13.86
C MET A 124 -16.88 1.14 -14.92
N TYR A 125 -18.03 0.65 -14.51
CA TYR A 125 -18.99 0.05 -15.44
C TYR A 125 -19.68 1.10 -16.32
N GLU A 126 -19.93 2.29 -15.83
CA GLU A 126 -20.43 3.45 -16.59
C GLU A 126 -19.46 3.81 -17.72
N TYR A 127 -18.14 3.95 -17.43
CA TYR A 127 -17.15 4.15 -18.48
C TYR A 127 -17.14 3.01 -19.50
N LEU A 128 -17.25 1.77 -19.05
CA LEU A 128 -17.32 0.62 -19.96
C LEU A 128 -18.55 0.69 -20.87
N THR A 129 -19.71 1.01 -20.33
CA THR A 129 -20.97 1.11 -21.13
C THR A 129 -20.93 2.29 -22.09
N GLU A 130 -20.37 3.43 -21.68
CA GLU A 130 -20.14 4.58 -22.55
C GLU A 130 -19.22 4.21 -23.73
N PHE A 131 -18.12 3.50 -23.49
CA PHE A 131 -17.25 3.01 -24.57
C PHE A 131 -17.94 2.05 -25.50
N ILE A 132 -18.76 1.13 -24.97
CA ILE A 132 -19.53 0.20 -25.79
C ILE A 132 -20.55 0.96 -26.66
N GLU A 133 -21.30 1.88 -26.09
CA GLU A 133 -22.33 2.66 -26.78
C GLU A 133 -21.74 3.58 -27.85
N THR A 134 -20.52 4.09 -27.65
CA THR A 134 -19.84 4.98 -28.59
C THR A 134 -19.42 4.27 -29.88
N GLY A 135 -18.96 3.02 -29.82
CA GLY A 135 -18.37 2.39 -31.01
C GLY A 135 -18.52 0.88 -31.12
N PHE A 136 -19.11 0.18 -30.14
CA PHE A 136 -19.11 -1.28 -30.07
C PHE A 136 -20.46 -1.90 -29.66
N ALA A 137 -21.55 -1.15 -29.80
CA ALA A 137 -22.90 -1.62 -29.43
C ALA A 137 -23.30 -2.90 -30.20
N ASP A 138 -22.83 -3.04 -31.41
CA ASP A 138 -23.02 -4.22 -32.25
C ASP A 138 -22.30 -5.48 -31.77
N GLN A 139 -21.30 -5.33 -30.87
CA GLN A 139 -20.57 -6.45 -30.27
C GLN A 139 -21.27 -7.05 -29.05
N ILE A 140 -22.39 -6.47 -28.63
CA ILE A 140 -23.14 -6.91 -27.44
C ILE A 140 -24.19 -7.92 -27.80
N GLU A 141 -24.28 -9.00 -27.02
CA GLU A 141 -25.35 -9.98 -27.05
C GLU A 141 -26.53 -9.56 -26.16
N GLY A 142 -27.67 -9.30 -26.75
CA GLY A 142 -28.87 -8.86 -26.03
C GLY A 142 -28.82 -7.39 -25.61
N ARG A 143 -28.98 -7.13 -24.30
CA ARG A 143 -29.02 -5.76 -23.76
C ARG A 143 -27.92 -5.56 -22.69
N ILE A 144 -27.39 -4.37 -22.62
CA ILE A 144 -26.58 -3.94 -21.50
C ILE A 144 -27.50 -3.79 -20.28
N LEU A 145 -27.25 -4.56 -19.23
CA LEU A 145 -28.01 -4.48 -17.98
C LEU A 145 -27.28 -3.53 -17.01
N LYS A 146 -27.95 -3.12 -15.96
CA LYS A 146 -27.41 -2.20 -14.95
C LYS A 146 -26.13 -2.72 -14.26
N ASP A 147 -25.95 -4.03 -14.19
CA ASP A 147 -24.84 -4.68 -13.50
C ASP A 147 -24.08 -5.72 -14.36
N LYS A 148 -24.45 -5.87 -15.63
CA LYS A 148 -23.89 -6.91 -16.49
C LYS A 148 -24.02 -6.57 -17.97
N CYS A 149 -22.97 -6.85 -18.75
CA CYS A 149 -23.03 -6.95 -20.22
C CYS A 149 -22.40 -8.26 -20.69
N VAL A 150 -22.84 -8.72 -21.85
CA VAL A 150 -22.36 -9.94 -22.52
C VAL A 150 -21.97 -9.58 -23.94
N PHE A 151 -20.76 -9.94 -24.34
CA PHE A 151 -20.27 -9.78 -25.68
C PHE A 151 -20.62 -11.00 -26.54
N LYS A 152 -20.78 -10.83 -27.85
CA LYS A 152 -21.11 -11.91 -28.78
C LYS A 152 -20.10 -13.07 -28.77
N ASN A 153 -18.85 -12.83 -28.41
CA ASN A 153 -17.82 -13.85 -28.20
C ASN A 153 -17.92 -14.62 -26.85
N GLY A 154 -19.02 -14.43 -26.12
CA GLY A 154 -19.29 -15.09 -24.84
C GLY A 154 -18.63 -14.45 -23.61
N THR A 155 -17.82 -13.39 -23.79
CA THR A 155 -17.21 -12.67 -22.69
C THR A 155 -18.26 -11.88 -21.90
N GLN A 156 -18.10 -11.90 -20.57
CA GLN A 156 -19.06 -11.27 -19.67
C GLN A 156 -18.34 -10.35 -18.67
N VAL A 157 -18.78 -9.11 -18.61
CA VAL A 157 -18.39 -8.17 -17.54
C VAL A 157 -19.57 -7.99 -16.60
N ARG A 158 -19.30 -8.09 -15.29
CA ARG A 158 -20.35 -7.94 -14.28
C ARG A 158 -19.83 -7.23 -13.04
N LEU A 159 -20.68 -6.36 -12.46
CA LEU A 159 -20.48 -5.79 -11.14
C LEU A 159 -20.75 -6.82 -10.04
N LEU A 160 -19.93 -6.81 -9.00
CA LEU A 160 -20.17 -7.56 -7.77
C LEU A 160 -20.34 -6.59 -6.60
N ALA A 161 -21.33 -6.88 -5.77
CA ALA A 161 -21.46 -6.22 -4.48
C ALA A 161 -20.31 -6.64 -3.55
N GLN A 162 -19.85 -5.74 -2.70
CA GLN A 162 -18.89 -6.06 -1.63
C GLN A 162 -19.58 -6.90 -0.54
N SER A 163 -19.77 -8.19 -0.81
CA SER A 163 -20.28 -9.15 0.18
C SER A 163 -19.61 -10.51 0.02
N GLN A 164 -19.41 -11.21 1.13
CA GLN A 164 -18.81 -12.57 1.11
C GLN A 164 -19.58 -13.54 0.21
N ARG A 165 -20.92 -13.40 0.15
CA ARG A 165 -21.78 -14.27 -0.66
C ARG A 165 -21.63 -13.97 -2.15
N ALA A 166 -21.49 -12.71 -2.55
CA ALA A 166 -21.31 -12.31 -3.94
C ALA A 166 -19.93 -12.73 -4.47
N VAL A 167 -18.92 -12.78 -3.61
CA VAL A 167 -17.55 -13.11 -3.98
C VAL A 167 -17.31 -14.63 -3.99
N ARG A 168 -17.87 -15.36 -3.03
CA ARG A 168 -17.75 -16.84 -2.94
C ARG A 168 -18.70 -17.50 -3.95
N GLY A 169 -18.20 -18.31 -4.85
CA GLY A 169 -19.00 -19.10 -5.80
C GLY A 169 -18.83 -18.71 -7.26
N HIS A 170 -18.03 -17.71 -7.56
CA HIS A 170 -17.66 -17.36 -8.92
C HIS A 170 -16.21 -17.72 -9.23
N HIS A 171 -15.99 -18.43 -10.35
CA HIS A 171 -14.66 -18.57 -10.93
C HIS A 171 -14.55 -17.56 -12.07
N VAL A 172 -13.61 -16.66 -11.97
CA VAL A 172 -13.41 -15.56 -12.91
C VAL A 172 -11.96 -15.51 -13.40
N GLN A 173 -11.76 -15.05 -14.62
CA GLN A 173 -10.41 -14.85 -15.15
C GLN A 173 -9.88 -13.47 -14.78
N LYS A 174 -10.74 -12.46 -14.72
CA LYS A 174 -10.34 -11.08 -14.44
C LYS A 174 -11.16 -10.53 -13.29
N LEU A 175 -10.47 -10.06 -12.24
CA LEU A 175 -11.09 -9.38 -11.11
C LEU A 175 -10.43 -8.01 -10.94
N ARG A 176 -11.21 -6.95 -11.15
CA ARG A 176 -10.79 -5.57 -10.91
C ARG A 176 -11.38 -5.06 -9.62
N CYS A 177 -10.49 -4.74 -8.68
CA CYS A 177 -10.82 -4.17 -7.38
C CYS A 177 -10.53 -2.69 -7.42
N ASP A 178 -11.55 -1.85 -7.55
CA ASP A 178 -11.40 -0.40 -7.59
C ASP A 178 -11.60 0.21 -6.19
N GLU A 179 -10.82 1.22 -5.86
CA GLU A 179 -10.76 1.88 -4.54
C GLU A 179 -10.55 0.87 -3.39
N VAL A 180 -9.52 0.03 -3.53
CA VAL A 180 -9.16 -1.04 -2.57
C VAL A 180 -9.02 -0.53 -1.15
N GLU A 181 -8.60 0.72 -0.95
CA GLU A 181 -8.48 1.35 0.38
C GLU A 181 -9.80 1.34 1.18
N LEU A 182 -10.95 1.24 0.49
CA LEU A 182 -12.29 1.25 1.09
C LEU A 182 -12.88 -0.16 1.28
N PHE A 183 -12.12 -1.20 0.98
CA PHE A 183 -12.61 -2.57 1.14
C PHE A 183 -12.62 -3.03 2.59
N VAL A 184 -13.59 -3.89 2.90
CA VAL A 184 -13.55 -4.71 4.11
C VAL A 184 -12.51 -5.79 3.93
N PRO A 185 -11.49 -5.91 4.81
CA PRO A 185 -10.36 -6.85 4.62
C PRO A 185 -10.77 -8.31 4.42
N GLU A 186 -11.81 -8.77 5.10
CA GLU A 186 -12.32 -10.15 5.01
C GLU A 186 -12.90 -10.45 3.62
N ILE A 187 -13.58 -9.46 3.00
CA ILE A 187 -14.15 -9.58 1.66
C ILE A 187 -13.02 -9.56 0.63
N PHE A 188 -12.06 -8.66 0.79
CA PHE A 188 -10.86 -8.60 -0.06
C PHE A 188 -10.10 -9.93 -0.06
N ASN A 189 -9.87 -10.52 1.12
CA ASN A 189 -9.21 -11.82 1.23
C ASN A 189 -10.02 -12.95 0.58
N ALA A 190 -11.35 -12.93 0.69
CA ALA A 190 -12.21 -13.91 0.03
C ALA A 190 -12.16 -13.77 -1.51
N ALA A 191 -12.02 -12.56 -2.03
CA ALA A 191 -11.94 -12.26 -3.47
C ALA A 191 -10.73 -12.92 -4.15
N LYS A 192 -9.60 -13.02 -3.45
CA LYS A 192 -8.38 -13.67 -3.98
C LYS A 192 -8.59 -15.12 -4.46
N PHE A 193 -9.55 -15.84 -3.87
CA PHE A 193 -9.83 -17.24 -4.20
C PHE A 193 -10.80 -17.44 -5.37
N CYS A 194 -11.39 -16.37 -5.92
CA CYS A 194 -12.30 -16.44 -7.06
C CYS A 194 -11.58 -16.57 -8.40
N ILE A 195 -10.29 -16.23 -8.43
CA ILE A 195 -9.50 -16.08 -9.65
C ILE A 195 -9.03 -17.45 -10.13
N LYS A 196 -9.27 -17.73 -11.40
CA LYS A 196 -8.89 -19.01 -12.02
C LYS A 196 -8.58 -18.84 -13.50
N SER A 197 -7.42 -19.25 -13.93
CA SER A 197 -7.04 -19.30 -15.34
C SER A 197 -7.90 -20.29 -16.14
N ARG A 198 -8.11 -20.01 -17.42
CA ARG A 198 -8.85 -20.89 -18.34
C ARG A 198 -8.25 -20.80 -19.74
N GLY A 199 -7.71 -21.90 -20.26
CA GLY A 199 -7.05 -21.91 -21.54
C GLY A 199 -5.87 -20.93 -21.59
N THR A 200 -5.86 -20.03 -22.54
CA THR A 200 -4.83 -18.98 -22.65
C THR A 200 -5.07 -17.82 -21.70
N LEU A 201 -6.29 -17.64 -21.20
CA LEU A 201 -6.66 -16.57 -20.28
C LEU A 201 -6.04 -16.80 -18.90
N ARG A 202 -5.21 -15.87 -18.48
CA ARG A 202 -4.61 -15.89 -17.15
C ARG A 202 -5.55 -15.30 -16.11
N GLY A 203 -5.66 -16.00 -14.99
CA GLY A 203 -6.32 -15.42 -13.82
C GLY A 203 -5.54 -14.19 -13.37
N SER A 204 -6.23 -13.05 -13.16
CA SER A 204 -5.61 -11.83 -12.66
C SER A 204 -6.52 -11.09 -11.69
N MET A 205 -5.88 -10.54 -10.65
CA MET A 205 -6.45 -9.57 -9.73
C MET A 205 -5.73 -8.23 -9.93
N GLU A 206 -6.47 -7.24 -10.33
CA GLU A 206 -5.98 -5.88 -10.52
C GLU A 206 -6.51 -5.01 -9.38
N CYS A 207 -5.62 -4.54 -8.51
CA CYS A 207 -5.96 -3.76 -7.32
C CYS A 207 -5.66 -2.29 -7.59
N LEU A 208 -6.70 -1.46 -7.72
CA LEU A 208 -6.57 -0.04 -8.03
C LEU A 208 -6.98 0.81 -6.83
N SER A 209 -6.15 1.76 -6.42
CA SER A 209 -6.53 2.75 -5.41
C SER A 209 -5.58 3.95 -5.39
N THR A 210 -6.05 5.02 -4.75
CA THR A 210 -5.20 6.05 -4.14
C THR A 210 -4.90 5.60 -2.69
N MET A 211 -3.73 5.90 -2.17
CA MET A 211 -3.40 5.59 -0.77
C MET A 211 -3.80 6.78 0.10
N HIS A 212 -4.85 6.64 0.88
CA HIS A 212 -5.32 7.72 1.77
C HIS A 212 -4.71 7.64 3.17
N ARG A 213 -4.29 6.45 3.59
CA ARG A 213 -3.80 6.18 4.94
C ARG A 213 -2.52 5.34 4.87
N PRO A 214 -1.51 5.64 5.69
CA PRO A 214 -0.27 4.87 5.72
C PRO A 214 -0.43 3.48 6.34
N TRP A 215 -1.59 3.18 6.96
CA TRP A 215 -1.95 1.89 7.56
C TRP A 215 -3.19 1.25 6.91
N GLY A 216 -3.66 1.80 5.78
CA GLY A 216 -4.84 1.30 5.08
C GLY A 216 -4.61 -0.03 4.38
N LEU A 217 -5.69 -0.60 3.85
CA LEU A 217 -5.62 -1.85 3.09
C LEU A 217 -4.70 -1.72 1.86
N MET A 218 -4.67 -0.54 1.22
CA MET A 218 -3.80 -0.29 0.06
C MET A 218 -2.32 -0.38 0.42
N GLN A 219 -1.90 0.13 1.60
CA GLN A 219 -0.53 -0.03 2.07
C GLN A 219 -0.16 -1.51 2.23
N LYS A 220 -1.06 -2.30 2.81
CA LYS A 220 -0.86 -3.74 2.97
C LYS A 220 -0.76 -4.46 1.62
N VAL A 221 -1.64 -4.11 0.68
CA VAL A 221 -1.62 -4.68 -0.69
C VAL A 221 -0.31 -4.37 -1.40
N ILE A 222 0.23 -3.14 -1.25
CA ILE A 222 1.53 -2.76 -1.80
C ILE A 222 2.67 -3.57 -1.15
N SER A 223 2.68 -3.70 0.18
CA SER A 223 3.69 -4.47 0.90
C SER A 223 3.66 -5.96 0.51
N ASP A 224 2.47 -6.56 0.45
CA ASP A 224 2.28 -7.94 0.02
C ASP A 224 2.76 -8.12 -1.44
N ALA A 225 2.45 -7.17 -2.33
CA ALA A 225 2.86 -7.19 -3.73
C ALA A 225 4.39 -7.09 -3.89
N GLN A 226 5.05 -6.24 -3.12
CA GLN A 226 6.52 -6.14 -3.10
C GLN A 226 7.16 -7.45 -2.68
N THR A 227 6.64 -8.09 -1.64
CA THR A 227 7.13 -9.38 -1.14
C THR A 227 6.92 -10.49 -2.16
N ALA A 228 5.78 -10.51 -2.84
CA ALA A 228 5.41 -11.51 -3.84
C ALA A 228 5.93 -11.19 -5.26
N GLN A 229 6.67 -10.09 -5.43
CA GLN A 229 7.16 -9.60 -6.72
C GLN A 229 6.04 -9.39 -7.76
N ILE A 230 4.86 -8.99 -7.29
CA ILE A 230 3.74 -8.59 -8.14
C ILE A 230 4.00 -7.16 -8.64
N PRO A 231 3.83 -6.87 -9.95
CA PRO A 231 4.05 -5.53 -10.49
C PRO A 231 3.18 -4.46 -9.81
N ILE A 232 3.81 -3.33 -9.50
CA ILE A 232 3.16 -2.15 -8.95
C ILE A 232 3.32 -1.01 -9.96
N PHE A 233 2.21 -0.59 -10.55
CA PHE A 233 2.14 0.57 -11.42
C PHE A 233 1.79 1.81 -10.61
N LYS A 234 2.74 2.71 -10.49
CA LYS A 234 2.58 3.94 -9.73
C LYS A 234 2.72 5.15 -10.63
N TRP A 235 1.73 6.04 -10.61
CA TRP A 235 1.85 7.35 -11.25
C TRP A 235 1.19 8.43 -10.39
N CYS A 236 1.63 9.65 -10.55
CA CYS A 236 1.11 10.80 -9.82
C CYS A 236 0.62 11.88 -10.79
N LEU A 237 0.32 13.05 -10.27
CA LEU A 237 -0.08 14.21 -11.03
C LEU A 237 0.79 14.46 -12.28
N TRP A 238 2.10 14.28 -12.16
CA TRP A 238 3.03 14.66 -13.23
C TRP A 238 2.91 13.77 -14.47
N GLU A 239 2.62 12.49 -14.30
CA GLU A 239 2.42 11.54 -15.41
C GLU A 239 1.08 11.75 -16.14
N VAL A 240 0.15 12.54 -15.56
CA VAL A 240 -1.19 12.74 -16.12
C VAL A 240 -1.59 14.20 -16.32
N ILE A 241 -0.72 15.15 -15.98
CA ILE A 241 -0.96 16.59 -16.19
C ILE A 241 -0.79 16.93 -17.67
N GLN A 242 -1.57 17.89 -18.16
CA GLN A 242 -1.37 18.43 -19.51
C GLN A 242 0.01 19.05 -19.67
N ARG A 243 0.49 19.09 -20.91
CA ARG A 243 1.75 19.75 -21.24
C ARG A 243 1.70 21.23 -20.91
N CYS A 244 2.71 21.72 -20.18
CA CYS A 244 2.85 23.12 -19.85
C CYS A 244 3.47 23.88 -21.03
N GLY A 245 2.75 24.89 -21.53
CA GLY A 245 3.20 25.75 -22.62
C GLY A 245 4.36 26.69 -22.22
N SER A 246 5.06 27.22 -23.20
CA SER A 246 6.17 28.18 -23.00
C SER A 246 5.71 29.53 -22.47
N ASP A 247 4.45 29.86 -22.63
CA ASP A 247 3.78 31.09 -22.16
C ASP A 247 3.64 31.18 -20.64
N ARG A 248 3.72 30.05 -19.93
CA ARG A 248 3.64 30.01 -18.47
C ARG A 248 5.01 30.23 -17.82
N SER A 249 5.09 31.22 -16.93
CA SER A 249 6.28 31.47 -16.11
C SER A 249 6.33 30.57 -14.89
N CYS A 250 7.39 29.75 -14.78
CA CYS A 250 7.61 28.87 -13.61
C CYS A 250 7.75 29.69 -12.32
N SER A 251 8.43 30.83 -12.33
CA SER A 251 8.65 31.66 -11.13
C SER A 251 7.38 32.20 -10.47
N ARG A 252 6.26 32.23 -11.20
CA ARG A 252 4.94 32.62 -10.69
C ARG A 252 3.96 31.43 -10.54
N CYS A 253 4.39 30.23 -10.88
CA CYS A 253 3.54 29.03 -10.83
C CYS A 253 3.53 28.43 -9.43
N PRO A 254 2.36 28.28 -8.77
CA PRO A 254 2.28 27.63 -7.45
C PRO A 254 2.81 26.19 -7.44
N LEU A 255 2.79 25.49 -8.57
CA LEU A 255 3.26 24.12 -8.71
C LEU A 255 4.78 24.01 -8.88
N ASP A 256 5.52 25.10 -9.09
CA ASP A 256 6.94 25.09 -9.50
C ASP A 256 7.82 24.29 -8.55
N ARG A 257 7.60 24.44 -7.22
CA ARG A 257 8.34 23.72 -6.18
C ARG A 257 8.35 22.19 -6.43
N ASP A 258 7.23 21.60 -6.85
CA ASP A 258 7.08 20.16 -7.02
C ASP A 258 7.22 19.75 -8.48
N CYS A 259 6.85 20.63 -9.40
CA CYS A 259 6.92 20.43 -10.84
C CYS A 259 8.36 20.31 -11.35
N GLN A 260 9.22 21.27 -11.02
CA GLN A 260 10.62 21.29 -11.46
C GLN A 260 10.77 21.02 -12.97
N GLY A 261 9.85 21.57 -13.78
CA GLY A 261 9.84 21.41 -15.23
C GLY A 261 9.22 20.12 -15.77
N LYS A 262 8.74 19.22 -14.92
CA LYS A 262 8.14 17.92 -15.36
C LYS A 262 6.96 18.14 -16.31
N ALA A 263 6.07 19.09 -16.02
CA ALA A 263 4.88 19.36 -16.84
C ALA A 263 5.21 19.81 -18.28
N ARG A 264 6.40 20.30 -18.56
CA ARG A 264 6.82 20.62 -19.94
C ARG A 264 7.01 19.40 -20.82
N ARG A 265 7.24 18.25 -20.21
CA ARG A 265 7.45 16.95 -20.87
C ARG A 265 6.24 16.02 -20.73
N ALA A 266 5.19 16.50 -20.07
CA ALA A 266 3.96 15.74 -19.85
C ALA A 266 3.14 15.65 -21.14
N ASP A 267 2.31 14.60 -21.23
CA ASP A 267 1.35 14.37 -22.30
C ASP A 267 -0.04 14.02 -21.76
N GLY A 268 -0.34 14.42 -20.53
CA GLY A 268 -1.55 14.06 -19.84
C GLY A 268 -2.76 14.93 -20.13
N PHE A 269 -3.83 14.70 -19.39
CA PHE A 269 -5.16 15.26 -19.58
C PHE A 269 -5.62 16.20 -18.45
N LEU A 270 -4.98 16.14 -17.26
CA LEU A 270 -5.37 17.01 -16.15
C LEU A 270 -4.96 18.45 -16.41
N GLN A 271 -5.92 19.35 -16.37
CA GLN A 271 -5.68 20.78 -16.61
C GLN A 271 -4.81 21.37 -15.51
N ILE A 272 -3.79 22.14 -15.89
CA ILE A 272 -2.84 22.77 -14.94
C ILE A 272 -3.59 23.68 -13.95
N ASP A 273 -4.57 24.43 -14.43
CA ASP A 273 -5.30 25.37 -13.59
C ASP A 273 -6.18 24.66 -12.55
N ASP A 274 -6.76 23.50 -12.91
CA ASP A 274 -7.48 22.66 -11.97
C ASP A 274 -6.55 22.09 -10.90
N CYS A 275 -5.35 21.68 -11.28
CA CYS A 275 -4.33 21.20 -10.34
C CYS A 275 -3.88 22.29 -9.37
N ILE A 276 -3.71 23.54 -9.86
CA ILE A 276 -3.43 24.69 -9.01
C ILE A 276 -4.59 24.97 -8.05
N ALA A 277 -5.83 24.90 -8.55
CA ALA A 277 -7.01 25.09 -7.73
C ALA A 277 -7.13 24.00 -6.63
N GLN A 278 -6.84 22.75 -6.96
CA GLN A 278 -6.81 21.65 -5.97
C GLN A 278 -5.72 21.86 -4.92
N MET A 279 -4.51 22.25 -5.33
CA MET A 279 -3.43 22.60 -4.41
C MET A 279 -3.85 23.68 -3.41
N ARG A 280 -4.55 24.71 -3.88
CA ARG A 280 -5.01 25.81 -3.01
C ARG A 280 -6.14 25.41 -2.05
N ARG A 281 -6.96 24.43 -2.42
CA ARG A 281 -8.11 23.95 -1.62
C ARG A 281 -7.73 22.87 -0.62
N SER A 282 -6.56 22.23 -0.78
CA SER A 282 -6.12 21.14 0.07
C SER A 282 -5.01 21.56 1.03
N SER A 283 -4.85 20.84 2.14
CA SER A 283 -3.64 20.94 2.94
C SER A 283 -2.43 20.43 2.14
N ARG A 284 -1.23 20.81 2.53
CA ARG A 284 0.00 20.32 1.90
C ARG A 284 0.07 18.80 1.95
N ALA A 285 -0.17 18.19 3.11
CA ALA A 285 -0.19 16.75 3.27
C ALA A 285 -1.25 16.07 2.39
N GLY A 286 -2.47 16.65 2.30
CA GLY A 286 -3.51 16.15 1.41
C GLY A 286 -3.10 16.21 -0.06
N PHE A 287 -2.47 17.30 -0.52
CA PHE A 287 -1.99 17.41 -1.88
C PHE A 287 -0.87 16.40 -2.19
N GLU A 288 0.08 16.22 -1.27
CA GLU A 288 1.15 15.24 -1.38
C GLU A 288 0.61 13.81 -1.48
N THR A 289 -0.38 13.48 -0.68
CA THR A 289 -1.00 12.15 -0.66
C THR A 289 -1.86 11.90 -1.90
N GLU A 290 -2.81 12.79 -2.17
CA GLU A 290 -3.85 12.59 -3.19
C GLU A 290 -3.35 12.86 -4.61
N MET A 291 -2.44 13.82 -4.77
CA MET A 291 -1.98 14.26 -6.09
C MET A 291 -0.57 13.81 -6.43
N LEU A 292 0.35 13.79 -5.47
CA LEU A 292 1.74 13.41 -5.72
C LEU A 292 2.04 11.95 -5.40
N CYS A 293 1.06 11.18 -4.90
CA CYS A 293 1.23 9.79 -4.49
C CYS A 293 2.41 9.58 -3.54
N LEU A 294 2.64 10.55 -2.66
CA LEU A 294 3.57 10.38 -1.57
C LEU A 294 2.89 9.60 -0.44
N LYS A 295 3.68 8.87 0.36
CA LYS A 295 3.10 8.21 1.53
C LYS A 295 2.44 9.26 2.43
N PRO A 296 1.21 9.04 2.90
CA PRO A 296 0.55 9.97 3.78
C PRO A 296 1.38 10.19 5.05
N ASN A 297 1.69 11.44 5.39
CA ASN A 297 2.18 11.79 6.71
C ASN A 297 1.00 11.84 7.67
N LEU A 298 1.16 11.19 8.81
CA LEU A 298 0.15 11.15 9.85
C LEU A 298 0.14 12.48 10.61
N GLU A 299 -0.88 13.30 10.43
CA GLU A 299 -1.12 14.44 11.34
C GLU A 299 -1.25 14.00 12.81
N ASN A 300 -1.65 12.75 13.04
CA ASN A 300 -1.83 12.13 14.34
C ASN A 300 -0.79 11.05 14.67
N ALA A 301 0.34 11.01 13.97
CA ALA A 301 1.39 10.03 14.25
C ALA A 301 1.88 10.16 15.69
N VAL A 302 2.01 9.03 16.38
CA VAL A 302 2.64 8.99 17.71
C VAL A 302 4.11 9.34 17.61
N PHE A 303 4.76 8.95 16.52
CA PHE A 303 6.19 9.15 16.27
C PHE A 303 6.43 9.97 14.99
N ALA A 304 6.00 11.22 14.99
CA ALA A 304 6.14 12.13 13.85
C ALA A 304 7.62 12.35 13.44
N ASP A 305 8.56 12.22 14.39
CA ASP A 305 9.99 12.35 14.14
C ASP A 305 10.66 11.06 13.63
N PHE A 306 9.91 9.97 13.43
CA PHE A 306 10.45 8.73 12.87
C PHE A 306 10.70 8.87 11.37
N ASP A 307 11.95 8.89 10.98
CA ASP A 307 12.39 8.91 9.58
C ASP A 307 13.17 7.61 9.28
N PRO A 308 12.65 6.73 8.41
CA PRO A 308 13.37 5.51 8.02
C PRO A 308 14.78 5.76 7.48
N ALA A 309 15.02 6.88 6.79
CA ALA A 309 16.33 7.22 6.25
C ALA A 309 17.38 7.49 7.37
N VAL A 310 16.91 7.91 8.53
CA VAL A 310 17.75 8.21 9.71
C VAL A 310 17.80 7.03 10.67
N HIS A 311 16.64 6.43 10.96
CA HIS A 311 16.46 5.48 12.06
C HIS A 311 16.55 4.01 11.64
N VAL A 312 16.47 3.69 10.35
CA VAL A 312 16.57 2.31 9.86
C VAL A 312 17.91 2.12 9.16
N ARG A 313 18.78 1.35 9.82
CA ARG A 313 20.14 1.07 9.29
C ARG A 313 20.52 -0.38 9.59
N PRO A 314 21.37 -1.01 8.77
CA PRO A 314 21.93 -2.31 9.09
C PRO A 314 22.61 -2.27 10.47
N VAL A 315 22.08 -3.07 11.39
CA VAL A 315 22.62 -3.22 12.75
C VAL A 315 22.98 -4.68 12.95
N GLN A 316 24.24 -4.93 13.26
CA GLN A 316 24.70 -6.27 13.61
C GLN A 316 24.72 -6.45 15.12
N ASP A 317 24.48 -7.68 15.56
CA ASP A 317 24.65 -8.07 16.95
C ASP A 317 26.13 -7.92 17.36
N ALA A 318 26.38 -7.13 18.38
CA ALA A 318 27.72 -6.91 18.95
C ALA A 318 27.88 -7.79 20.19
N PRO A 319 28.71 -8.86 20.16
CA PRO A 319 28.85 -9.81 21.27
C PRO A 319 29.33 -9.17 22.58
N THR A 320 30.02 -8.06 22.50
CA THR A 320 30.56 -7.32 23.66
C THR A 320 29.54 -6.43 24.37
N LEU A 321 28.42 -6.14 23.71
CA LEU A 321 27.37 -5.32 24.30
C LEU A 321 26.35 -6.18 25.05
N PRO A 322 25.81 -5.68 26.19
CA PRO A 322 24.72 -6.36 26.88
C PRO A 322 23.49 -6.48 25.98
N LEU A 323 22.87 -7.66 26.01
CA LEU A 323 21.66 -7.95 25.28
C LEU A 323 20.44 -7.82 26.18
N TYR A 324 19.45 -7.09 25.74
CA TYR A 324 18.16 -6.95 26.39
C TYR A 324 17.07 -7.53 25.49
N ARG A 325 15.98 -7.97 26.11
CA ARG A 325 14.75 -8.35 25.39
C ARG A 325 13.58 -7.57 25.94
N ALA A 326 12.60 -7.34 25.07
CA ALA A 326 11.34 -6.72 25.46
C ALA A 326 10.19 -7.52 24.89
N ILE A 327 9.20 -7.89 25.72
CA ILE A 327 8.12 -8.80 25.36
C ILE A 327 6.78 -8.13 25.63
N ASP A 328 5.91 -8.17 24.61
CA ASP A 328 4.48 -7.96 24.72
C ASP A 328 3.74 -9.28 24.51
N PHE A 329 2.84 -9.65 25.45
CA PHE A 329 2.15 -10.94 25.42
C PHE A 329 0.91 -10.88 24.53
N GLY A 330 0.72 -11.90 23.68
CA GLY A 330 -0.47 -12.09 22.88
C GLY A 330 -0.68 -13.57 22.54
N TYR A 331 -1.94 -13.94 22.26
CA TYR A 331 -2.30 -15.24 21.71
C TYR A 331 -3.10 -15.10 20.41
N VAL A 332 -4.26 -14.47 20.45
CA VAL A 332 -5.03 -14.07 19.25
C VAL A 332 -4.35 -12.89 18.57
N HIS A 333 -4.01 -11.88 19.37
CA HIS A 333 -3.12 -10.79 18.97
C HIS A 333 -1.66 -11.25 18.96
N PRO A 334 -0.78 -10.55 18.22
CA PRO A 334 0.62 -10.94 18.13
C PRO A 334 1.32 -10.97 19.49
N PHE A 335 2.08 -12.04 19.73
CA PHE A 335 3.17 -12.03 20.71
C PHE A 335 4.38 -11.39 20.07
N VAL A 336 4.99 -10.44 20.74
CA VAL A 336 6.16 -9.70 20.23
C VAL A 336 7.34 -9.87 21.19
N CYS A 337 8.53 -10.18 20.62
CA CYS A 337 9.80 -10.09 21.34
C CYS A 337 10.80 -9.30 20.51
N LEU A 338 11.40 -8.28 21.10
CA LEU A 338 12.45 -7.46 20.50
C LEU A 338 13.80 -7.76 21.17
N TRP A 339 14.89 -7.85 20.38
CA TRP A 339 16.26 -7.93 20.88
C TRP A 339 16.91 -6.57 20.74
N ILE A 340 17.47 -6.05 21.83
CA ILE A 340 17.92 -4.68 21.95
C ILE A 340 19.30 -4.64 22.59
N GLN A 341 20.18 -3.80 22.07
CA GLN A 341 21.49 -3.49 22.65
C GLN A 341 21.60 -2.00 22.93
N VAL A 342 22.40 -1.65 23.93
CA VAL A 342 22.76 -0.27 24.22
C VAL A 342 24.26 -0.18 24.29
N ASP A 343 24.87 0.74 23.55
CA ASP A 343 26.31 0.95 23.56
C ASP A 343 26.75 1.95 24.65
N GLY A 344 28.06 2.17 24.72
CA GLY A 344 28.65 3.06 25.72
C GLY A 344 28.25 4.54 25.59
N GLU A 345 27.83 4.96 24.42
CA GLU A 345 27.33 6.32 24.12
C GLU A 345 25.84 6.47 24.39
N GLY A 346 25.16 5.38 24.71
CA GLY A 346 23.73 5.34 25.00
C GLY A 346 22.88 5.25 23.77
N GLN A 347 23.42 4.84 22.60
CA GLN A 347 22.65 4.53 21.43
C GLN A 347 21.92 3.21 21.62
N ILE A 348 20.61 3.23 21.39
CA ILE A 348 19.71 2.08 21.48
C ILE A 348 19.59 1.46 20.11
N ARG A 349 19.89 0.18 20.01
CA ARG A 349 19.96 -0.59 18.76
C ARG A 349 19.00 -1.76 18.84
N VAL A 350 17.86 -1.70 18.12
CA VAL A 350 16.96 -2.84 17.98
C VAL A 350 17.51 -3.72 16.86
N ILE A 351 18.00 -4.90 17.21
CA ILE A 351 18.78 -5.76 16.29
C ILE A 351 17.94 -6.83 15.59
N ASP A 352 16.88 -7.30 16.25
CA ASP A 352 16.00 -8.33 15.70
C ASP A 352 14.61 -8.26 16.36
N GLU A 353 13.62 -8.88 15.74
CA GLU A 353 12.26 -9.05 16.24
C GLU A 353 11.74 -10.48 16.03
N TYR A 354 10.77 -10.85 16.83
CA TYR A 354 9.95 -12.04 16.67
C TYR A 354 8.50 -11.67 16.92
N VAL A 355 7.65 -11.89 15.93
CA VAL A 355 6.24 -11.54 15.97
C VAL A 355 5.44 -12.74 15.47
N GLN A 356 4.60 -13.32 16.35
CA GLN A 356 3.79 -14.49 16.01
C GLN A 356 2.51 -14.54 16.84
N SER A 357 1.43 -15.05 16.24
CA SER A 357 0.15 -15.27 16.91
C SER A 357 -0.18 -16.76 17.00
N ARG A 358 -1.14 -17.11 17.84
CA ARG A 358 -1.72 -18.46 17.95
C ARG A 358 -0.71 -19.56 18.31
N ARG A 359 0.27 -19.24 19.14
CA ARG A 359 1.24 -20.18 19.71
C ARG A 359 1.18 -20.17 21.22
N THR A 360 1.52 -21.27 21.86
CA THR A 360 1.64 -21.38 23.31
C THR A 360 2.87 -20.61 23.80
N LEU A 361 2.84 -20.16 25.05
CA LEU A 361 3.96 -19.46 25.66
C LEU A 361 5.24 -20.32 25.70
N ALA A 362 5.10 -21.62 25.89
CA ALA A 362 6.22 -22.56 25.82
C ALA A 362 6.89 -22.55 24.45
N ALA A 363 6.08 -22.60 23.37
CA ALA A 363 6.60 -22.53 22.01
C ALA A 363 7.28 -21.17 21.70
N HIS A 364 6.76 -20.07 22.24
CA HIS A 364 7.43 -18.76 22.16
C HIS A 364 8.76 -18.76 22.92
N ALA A 365 8.80 -19.33 24.14
CA ALA A 365 10.02 -19.40 24.94
C ALA A 365 11.14 -20.20 24.25
N GLU A 366 10.79 -21.30 23.58
CA GLU A 366 11.73 -22.10 22.81
C GLU A 366 12.32 -21.31 21.63
N GLU A 367 11.47 -20.61 20.87
CA GLU A 367 11.91 -19.83 19.74
C GLU A 367 12.76 -18.61 20.16
N ILE A 368 12.41 -17.98 21.28
CA ILE A 368 13.21 -16.90 21.87
C ILE A 368 14.61 -17.40 22.24
N LYS A 369 14.72 -18.55 22.89
CA LYS A 369 16.03 -19.14 23.25
C LYS A 369 16.86 -19.46 22.01
N LYS A 370 16.23 -20.06 21.00
CA LYS A 370 16.88 -20.40 19.72
C LYS A 370 17.41 -19.16 18.98
N LYS A 371 16.63 -18.08 18.94
CA LYS A 371 17.02 -16.82 18.30
C LYS A 371 18.01 -16.00 19.13
N THR A 372 18.20 -16.29 20.41
CA THR A 372 19.09 -15.52 21.29
C THR A 372 20.55 -15.94 21.08
N SER A 373 21.29 -15.15 20.35
CA SER A 373 22.71 -15.37 20.09
C SER A 373 23.54 -15.32 21.40
N GLY A 374 24.41 -16.31 21.59
CA GLY A 374 25.22 -16.44 22.81
C GLY A 374 24.47 -16.97 24.03
N GLY A 375 23.20 -17.37 23.86
CA GLY A 375 22.39 -17.99 24.91
C GLY A 375 21.89 -17.05 26.00
N GLU A 376 21.19 -17.60 26.98
CA GLU A 376 20.54 -16.86 28.07
C GLU A 376 21.56 -16.15 29.02
N SER A 377 22.77 -16.65 29.12
CA SER A 377 23.82 -16.06 29.95
C SER A 377 24.21 -14.65 29.49
N ARG A 378 24.05 -14.36 28.21
CA ARG A 378 24.35 -13.04 27.62
C ARG A 378 23.24 -12.01 27.86
N VAL A 379 22.03 -12.46 28.17
CA VAL A 379 20.87 -11.57 28.33
C VAL A 379 20.93 -10.88 29.69
N ALA A 380 21.08 -9.58 29.67
CA ALA A 380 21.11 -8.75 30.87
C ALA A 380 19.76 -8.66 31.56
N ALA A 381 18.67 -8.50 30.77
CA ALA A 381 17.30 -8.49 31.25
C ALA A 381 16.29 -8.74 30.12
N THR A 382 15.13 -9.32 30.49
CA THR A 382 13.95 -9.39 29.62
C THR A 382 12.80 -8.60 30.28
N TYR A 383 12.37 -7.52 29.66
CA TYR A 383 11.31 -6.67 30.15
C TYR A 383 9.99 -7.04 29.51
N CYS A 384 8.96 -7.26 30.31
CA CYS A 384 7.68 -7.79 29.85
C CYS A 384 6.52 -6.84 30.16
N ASP A 385 5.41 -7.04 29.44
CA ASP A 385 4.13 -6.45 29.79
C ASP A 385 3.78 -6.75 31.25
N PRO A 386 3.40 -5.75 32.04
CA PRO A 386 2.88 -5.91 33.40
C PRO A 386 1.68 -6.86 33.50
N ALA A 387 0.81 -6.88 32.50
CA ALA A 387 -0.32 -7.80 32.48
C ALA A 387 0.11 -9.28 32.51
N GLY A 388 1.30 -9.60 32.01
CA GLY A 388 1.88 -10.94 32.10
C GLY A 388 2.21 -11.40 33.54
N GLY A 389 2.14 -10.50 34.54
CA GLY A 389 2.22 -10.83 35.98
C GLY A 389 0.89 -11.30 36.58
N GLN A 390 -0.23 -11.14 35.89
CA GLN A 390 -1.52 -11.64 36.32
C GLN A 390 -1.57 -13.17 36.26
N ARG A 391 -2.15 -13.81 37.28
CA ARG A 391 -2.32 -15.26 37.30
C ARG A 391 -3.48 -15.67 36.40
N ASN A 392 -3.27 -16.67 35.59
CA ASN A 392 -4.33 -17.30 34.83
C ASN A 392 -5.23 -18.11 35.80
N GLY A 393 -6.55 -17.95 35.69
CA GLY A 393 -7.50 -18.62 36.57
C GLY A 393 -7.52 -20.15 36.48
N GLU A 394 -7.12 -20.71 35.33
CA GLU A 394 -7.10 -22.15 35.12
C GLU A 394 -5.78 -22.80 35.62
N SER A 395 -4.63 -22.16 35.34
CA SER A 395 -3.31 -22.73 35.69
C SER A 395 -2.76 -22.21 37.01
N GLY A 396 -3.30 -21.14 37.56
CA GLY A 396 -2.81 -20.46 38.76
C GLY A 396 -1.46 -19.75 38.57
N ARG A 397 -0.87 -19.79 37.34
CA ARG A 397 0.47 -19.27 37.00
C ARG A 397 0.37 -18.03 36.13
N SER A 398 1.34 -17.15 36.29
CA SER A 398 1.48 -15.99 35.40
C SER A 398 2.37 -16.30 34.20
N SER A 399 2.22 -15.52 33.11
CA SER A 399 3.09 -15.65 31.94
C SER A 399 4.57 -15.38 32.28
N ILE A 400 4.82 -14.49 33.23
CA ILE A 400 6.18 -14.20 33.71
C ILE A 400 6.78 -15.39 34.48
N GLU A 401 5.99 -16.06 35.33
CA GLU A 401 6.41 -17.28 36.02
C GLU A 401 6.75 -18.39 35.02
N LEU A 402 5.92 -18.61 34.01
CA LEU A 402 6.15 -19.61 32.96
C LEU A 402 7.41 -19.33 32.14
N LEU A 403 7.70 -18.06 31.82
CA LEU A 403 8.96 -17.69 31.16
C LEU A 403 10.17 -17.98 32.04
N ARG A 404 10.08 -17.73 33.36
CA ARG A 404 11.16 -18.00 34.30
C ARG A 404 11.43 -19.52 34.47
N GLU A 405 10.36 -20.32 34.51
CA GLU A 405 10.46 -21.78 34.52
C GLU A 405 11.13 -22.30 33.23
N ALA A 406 10.86 -21.65 32.09
CA ALA A 406 11.55 -21.93 30.83
C ALA A 406 13.01 -21.40 30.79
N GLY A 407 13.52 -20.83 31.87
CA GLY A 407 14.90 -20.33 31.97
C GLY A 407 15.09 -18.89 31.49
N ILE A 408 14.01 -18.19 31.11
CA ILE A 408 14.07 -16.80 30.67
C ILE A 408 13.85 -15.85 31.86
N ARG A 409 14.86 -15.05 32.23
CA ARG A 409 14.76 -14.07 33.33
C ARG A 409 13.89 -12.90 32.97
N ALA A 410 12.58 -13.01 33.20
CA ALA A 410 11.57 -12.03 32.86
C ALA A 410 11.23 -11.09 34.04
N TYR A 411 11.10 -9.81 33.75
CA TYR A 411 10.77 -8.74 34.70
C TYR A 411 9.66 -7.87 34.13
N SER A 412 8.78 -7.35 35.01
CA SER A 412 7.83 -6.33 34.62
C SER A 412 7.77 -5.20 35.65
N SER A 413 7.29 -4.06 35.24
CA SER A 413 7.00 -2.93 36.13
C SER A 413 5.65 -2.33 35.73
N ARG A 414 5.17 -1.34 36.52
CA ARG A 414 3.94 -0.62 36.17
C ARG A 414 4.06 -0.01 34.77
N SER A 415 3.03 -0.12 33.98
CA SER A 415 2.92 0.51 32.68
C SER A 415 2.59 2.00 32.82
N ASP A 416 3.32 2.82 32.08
CA ASP A 416 3.05 4.22 31.86
C ASP A 416 3.10 4.45 30.34
N ILE A 417 1.92 4.61 29.72
CA ILE A 417 1.82 4.73 28.26
C ILE A 417 2.47 6.04 27.82
N SER A 418 2.00 7.17 28.33
CA SER A 418 2.44 8.50 27.90
C SER A 418 3.93 8.74 28.18
N GLY A 419 4.41 8.42 29.40
CA GLY A 419 5.80 8.56 29.75
C GLY A 419 6.73 7.60 28.98
N GLY A 420 6.23 6.41 28.62
CA GLY A 420 6.98 5.46 27.78
C GLY A 420 7.10 5.95 26.35
N LEU A 421 6.02 6.43 25.74
CA LEU A 421 6.03 6.99 24.39
C LEU A 421 6.92 8.23 24.30
N GLU A 422 6.93 9.08 25.33
CA GLU A 422 7.78 10.26 25.39
C GLU A 422 9.27 9.89 25.43
N LYS A 423 9.65 8.82 26.13
CA LYS A 423 11.03 8.31 26.12
C LYS A 423 11.45 7.83 24.73
N ILE A 424 10.55 7.16 23.99
CA ILE A 424 10.81 6.74 22.62
C ILE A 424 10.98 7.97 21.70
N ARG A 425 10.09 8.97 21.79
CA ARG A 425 10.21 10.22 21.02
C ARG A 425 11.53 10.92 21.26
N ARG A 426 11.95 11.03 22.51
CA ARG A 426 13.26 11.62 22.86
C ARG A 426 14.45 10.82 22.32
N ALA A 427 14.30 9.50 22.18
CA ALA A 427 15.34 8.67 21.57
C ALA A 427 15.35 8.80 20.03
N LEU A 428 14.20 9.06 19.40
CA LEU A 428 14.13 9.40 17.99
C LEU A 428 14.76 10.77 17.71
N ARG A 429 14.35 11.76 18.49
CA ARG A 429 14.84 13.13 18.33
C ARG A 429 14.87 13.84 19.68
N ALA A 430 16.06 14.04 20.22
CA ALA A 430 16.26 14.82 21.44
C ALA A 430 16.13 16.32 21.16
N GLY A 431 16.01 17.13 22.20
CA GLY A 431 15.89 18.59 22.06
C GLY A 431 17.09 19.27 21.40
N ASP A 432 18.26 18.62 21.40
CA ASP A 432 19.47 19.04 20.70
C ASP A 432 19.53 18.53 19.25
N GLY A 433 18.48 17.86 18.76
CA GLY A 433 18.40 17.29 17.43
C GLY A 433 19.08 15.93 17.26
N SER A 434 19.75 15.39 18.30
CA SER A 434 20.39 14.08 18.22
C SER A 434 19.39 12.93 18.21
N SER A 435 19.73 11.83 17.52
CA SER A 435 18.98 10.57 17.51
C SER A 435 19.78 9.49 18.24
N ARG A 436 19.10 8.74 19.12
CA ARG A 436 19.69 7.63 19.88
C ARG A 436 19.00 6.29 19.64
N LEU A 437 18.03 6.21 18.73
CA LEU A 437 17.35 4.97 18.38
C LEU A 437 17.66 4.58 16.95
N VAL A 438 18.15 3.36 16.76
CA VAL A 438 18.38 2.74 15.46
C VAL A 438 17.72 1.37 15.44
N ILE A 439 17.02 1.07 14.35
CA ILE A 439 16.27 -0.16 14.14
C ILE A 439 16.86 -0.91 12.95
N SER A 440 17.13 -2.20 13.13
CA SER A 440 17.57 -3.06 12.03
C SER A 440 16.47 -3.20 10.96
N PRO A 441 16.79 -3.20 9.65
CA PRO A 441 15.83 -3.50 8.59
C PRO A 441 15.12 -4.86 8.74
N ARG A 442 15.63 -5.75 9.59
CA ARG A 442 14.97 -7.05 9.90
C ARG A 442 13.71 -6.88 10.75
N CYS A 443 13.59 -5.78 11.50
CA CYS A 443 12.47 -5.49 12.38
C CYS A 443 11.31 -4.85 11.58
N VAL A 444 10.76 -5.60 10.64
CA VAL A 444 9.77 -5.11 9.67
C VAL A 444 8.49 -4.64 10.36
N HIS A 445 8.00 -5.42 11.34
CA HIS A 445 6.77 -5.09 12.07
C HIS A 445 6.96 -3.87 12.98
N LEU A 446 8.12 -3.76 13.64
CA LEU A 446 8.43 -2.58 14.46
C LEU A 446 8.55 -1.32 13.60
N ILE A 447 9.24 -1.41 12.45
CA ILE A 447 9.38 -0.28 11.51
C ILE A 447 8.01 0.17 11.01
N GLU A 448 7.15 -0.78 10.64
CA GLU A 448 5.79 -0.48 10.22
C GLU A 448 4.97 0.15 11.36
N ALA A 449 5.07 -0.38 12.57
CA ALA A 449 4.42 0.16 13.74
C ALA A 449 4.90 1.59 14.07
N MET A 450 6.20 1.88 13.98
CA MET A 450 6.74 3.23 14.16
C MET A 450 6.18 4.23 13.14
N GLN A 451 5.89 3.79 11.93
CA GLN A 451 5.30 4.64 10.89
C GLN A 451 3.79 4.81 11.03
N CYS A 452 3.10 3.80 11.57
CA CYS A 452 1.63 3.67 11.47
C CYS A 452 0.90 3.89 12.79
N TYR A 453 1.58 3.80 13.94
CA TYR A 453 0.95 4.00 15.25
C TYR A 453 0.50 5.45 15.43
N HIS A 454 -0.79 5.65 15.72
CA HIS A 454 -1.41 6.96 15.65
C HIS A 454 -2.44 7.20 16.75
N TYR A 455 -2.77 8.48 16.97
CA TYR A 455 -3.91 8.88 17.79
C TYR A 455 -5.19 8.84 16.95
N PRO A 456 -6.37 8.62 17.58
CA PRO A 456 -7.65 8.76 16.88
C PRO A 456 -7.77 10.14 16.23
N ALA A 457 -8.52 10.20 15.12
CA ALA A 457 -8.86 11.48 14.52
C ALA A 457 -9.60 12.35 15.54
N ALA A 458 -9.23 13.62 15.67
CA ALA A 458 -9.87 14.53 16.59
C ALA A 458 -11.35 14.69 16.21
N VAL A 459 -12.23 14.35 17.16
CA VAL A 459 -13.65 14.68 17.08
C VAL A 459 -13.83 15.95 17.90
N SER A 460 -14.38 17.03 17.30
CA SER A 460 -14.64 18.30 17.97
C SER A 460 -13.42 19.07 18.53
N GLY A 461 -12.22 18.88 17.96
CA GLY A 461 -11.04 19.71 18.33
C GLY A 461 -10.23 19.22 19.52
N GLU A 462 -10.68 18.22 20.27
CA GLU A 462 -9.92 17.61 21.36
C GLU A 462 -9.06 16.44 20.82
N ARG A 463 -7.75 16.48 21.11
CA ARG A 463 -6.85 15.36 20.82
C ARG A 463 -7.07 14.25 21.85
N ALA A 464 -7.24 13.01 21.37
CA ALA A 464 -7.29 11.85 22.25
C ALA A 464 -5.98 11.71 23.03
N GLU A 465 -6.08 11.42 24.33
CA GLU A 465 -4.91 11.25 25.20
C GLU A 465 -4.13 9.96 24.92
N GLN A 466 -4.79 8.95 24.35
CA GLN A 466 -4.20 7.64 24.10
C GLN A 466 -4.26 7.28 22.61
N PRO A 467 -3.19 6.64 22.09
CA PRO A 467 -3.18 6.11 20.72
C PRO A 467 -4.20 4.99 20.51
N VAL A 468 -4.54 4.74 19.24
CA VAL A 468 -5.44 3.67 18.85
C VAL A 468 -4.81 2.32 19.17
N LYS A 469 -5.56 1.43 19.82
CA LYS A 469 -5.20 0.02 19.98
C LYS A 469 -5.89 -0.77 18.88
N ASP A 470 -5.19 -0.99 17.78
CA ASP A 470 -5.71 -1.69 16.61
C ASP A 470 -5.40 -3.21 16.61
N GLY A 471 -4.63 -3.67 17.59
CA GLY A 471 -4.21 -5.06 17.70
C GLY A 471 -3.13 -5.47 16.68
N VAL A 472 -2.52 -4.51 16.00
CA VAL A 472 -1.48 -4.72 14.99
C VAL A 472 -0.24 -3.90 15.29
N TYR A 473 -0.37 -2.57 15.32
CA TYR A 473 0.76 -1.64 15.49
C TYR A 473 1.07 -1.31 16.96
N ASP A 474 0.10 -1.48 17.85
CA ASP A 474 0.29 -1.24 19.28
C ASP A 474 1.26 -2.25 19.92
N HIS A 475 1.22 -3.54 19.53
CA HIS A 475 2.02 -4.59 20.16
C HIS A 475 3.55 -4.41 20.00
N PRO A 476 4.12 -4.14 18.81
CA PRO A 476 5.55 -3.87 18.67
C PRO A 476 5.98 -2.61 19.43
N ILE A 477 5.14 -1.58 19.48
CA ILE A 477 5.40 -0.36 20.22
C ILE A 477 5.32 -0.59 21.72
N ASP A 478 4.36 -1.37 22.19
CA ASP A 478 4.26 -1.72 23.63
C ASP A 478 5.48 -2.51 24.09
N ALA A 479 5.94 -3.50 23.31
CA ALA A 479 7.20 -4.20 23.61
C ALA A 479 8.37 -3.21 23.71
N LEU A 480 8.57 -2.31 22.74
CA LEU A 480 9.63 -1.31 22.79
C LEU A 480 9.48 -0.37 23.99
N ARG A 481 8.25 0.04 24.32
CA ARG A 481 7.92 0.89 25.46
C ARG A 481 8.30 0.23 26.80
N TYR A 482 8.08 -1.07 26.95
CA TYR A 482 8.49 -1.80 28.17
C TYR A 482 10.03 -1.81 28.35
N PHE A 483 10.79 -1.87 27.27
CA PHE A 483 12.24 -1.66 27.35
C PHE A 483 12.58 -0.27 27.87
N PHE A 484 12.04 0.79 27.26
CA PHE A 484 12.36 2.17 27.64
C PHE A 484 11.99 2.50 29.09
N LEU A 485 10.84 2.00 29.56
CA LEU A 485 10.40 2.23 30.93
C LEU A 485 11.30 1.57 31.98
N ASN A 486 11.76 0.35 31.70
CA ASN A 486 12.51 -0.44 32.67
C ASN A 486 14.01 -0.18 32.62
N TYR A 487 14.58 0.00 31.45
CA TYR A 487 15.99 0.27 31.25
C TYR A 487 16.45 1.56 31.98
N TYR A 488 15.72 2.65 31.76
CA TYR A 488 16.06 3.93 32.42
C TYR A 488 15.82 3.91 33.94
N LYS A 489 14.90 3.13 34.44
CA LYS A 489 14.63 2.98 35.86
C LYS A 489 15.78 2.25 36.58
N GLN A 490 16.36 1.23 35.95
CA GLN A 490 17.53 0.53 36.49
C GLN A 490 18.79 1.40 36.45
N SER A 491 19.01 2.14 35.37
CA SER A 491 20.14 3.06 35.23
C SER A 491 20.13 4.16 36.30
N ALA A 492 18.98 4.67 36.70
CA ALA A 492 18.83 5.67 37.75
C ALA A 492 19.20 5.09 39.12
N LYS A 493 18.81 3.85 39.43
CA LYS A 493 19.17 3.17 40.69
C LYS A 493 20.67 2.91 40.82
N VAL A 494 21.34 2.52 39.74
CA VAL A 494 22.80 2.27 39.74
C VAL A 494 23.57 3.56 39.92
N ARG A 495 23.10 4.70 39.44
CA ARG A 495 23.72 6.01 39.66
C ARG A 495 23.59 6.48 41.12
N GLN A 496 22.45 6.23 41.79
CA GLN A 496 22.24 6.58 43.20
C GLN A 496 23.08 5.73 44.17
N VAL A 497 23.49 4.54 43.79
CA VAL A 497 24.37 3.66 44.62
C VAL A 497 25.83 3.99 44.44
N ARG A 498 26.23 4.74 43.40
CA ARG A 498 27.61 5.16 43.10
C ARG A 498 27.90 6.62 43.45
N SER A 499 26.87 7.39 43.88
CA SER A 499 27.01 8.74 44.47
C SER A 499 26.91 8.66 45.97
#